data_e8f5b41fdc8c5ed88904ec83270b0a6b
#
_entry.id   e8f5b41fdc8c5ed88904ec83270b0a6b
#
_cell.length_a   1.000
_cell.length_b   1.000
_cell.length_c   1.000
_cell.angle_alpha   90.00
_cell.angle_beta   90.00
_cell.angle_gamma   90.00
#
_symmetry.space_group_name_H-M   'P 1'
#
loop_
_entity.id
_entity.type
_entity.pdbx_description
1 polymer ?
#
loop_
_entity_poly.entity_id
_entity_poly.type
_entity_poly.pdbx_seq_one_letter_code
_entity_poly.pdbx_strand_id
1 'polypeptide(L)'
;MTIIYVKEFSTTPGARYRHLGKASGEEFRDDILVPAFEKDKGLIVDLDGVRGYGSSFLDEAFAGLVRLGKFTSSEIKTMIANIRTTNSDWKSEVEGYVDDEIKKQVGN
;
A
#
# COMPACT_ATOMS: atom_id res chain seq x y z
N MET A 1 -7.76 -15.18 -8.65
CA MET A 1 -6.71 -14.40 -8.01
C MET A 1 -6.81 -12.94 -8.44
N THR A 2 -6.76 -12.03 -7.49
CA THR A 2 -6.88 -10.59 -7.79
C THR A 2 -5.50 -9.97 -7.91
N ILE A 3 -5.27 -9.22 -8.98
CA ILE A 3 -4.05 -8.44 -9.15
C ILE A 3 -4.45 -6.99 -9.31
N ILE A 4 -3.90 -6.12 -8.47
CA ILE A 4 -4.11 -4.68 -8.57
C ILE A 4 -2.86 -4.08 -9.19
N TYR A 5 -3.04 -3.35 -10.29
CA TYR A 5 -1.96 -2.60 -10.93
C TYR A 5 -2.11 -1.14 -10.55
N VAL A 6 -1.16 -0.61 -9.78
CA VAL A 6 -1.24 0.80 -9.37
C VAL A 6 -1.32 1.73 -10.57
N LYS A 7 -0.64 1.38 -11.67
CA LYS A 7 -0.67 2.20 -12.90
C LYS A 7 -2.09 2.40 -13.45
N GLU A 8 -3.01 1.48 -13.18
CA GLU A 8 -4.41 1.63 -13.62
C GLU A 8 -5.17 2.64 -12.76
N PHE A 9 -4.71 2.86 -11.54
CA PHE A 9 -5.21 3.92 -10.69
C PHE A 9 -4.60 5.26 -11.11
N SER A 10 -3.27 5.30 -11.23
CA SER A 10 -2.55 6.50 -11.68
C SER A 10 -1.11 6.13 -12.05
N THR A 11 -0.60 6.73 -13.14
CA THR A 11 0.82 6.61 -13.49
C THR A 11 1.66 7.66 -12.78
N THR A 12 1.02 8.59 -12.07
CA THR A 12 1.68 9.64 -11.30
C THR A 12 1.03 9.72 -9.91
N PRO A 13 1.20 8.67 -9.06
CA PRO A 13 0.60 8.67 -7.73
C PRO A 13 1.01 9.91 -6.95
N GLY A 14 0.06 10.48 -6.24
CA GLY A 14 0.20 11.81 -5.69
C GLY A 14 0.53 11.86 -4.20
N ALA A 15 -0.20 12.73 -3.51
CA ALA A 15 0.06 13.07 -2.12
C ALA A 15 -0.38 11.99 -1.14
N ARG A 16 -0.15 12.24 0.14
CA ARG A 16 -0.57 11.34 1.22
C ARG A 16 -2.09 11.30 1.34
N TYR A 17 -2.73 12.47 1.40
CA TYR A 17 -4.17 12.59 1.69
C TYR A 17 -4.93 13.22 0.54
N ARG A 18 -6.25 12.88 0.46
CA ARG A 18 -7.13 13.39 -0.59
C ARG A 18 -7.15 14.92 -0.68
N HIS A 19 -7.15 15.58 0.48
CA HIS A 19 -7.23 17.05 0.52
C HIS A 19 -5.94 17.72 0.04
N LEU A 20 -4.84 16.97 -0.09
CA LEU A 20 -3.56 17.51 -0.55
C LEU A 20 -3.39 17.38 -2.06
N GLY A 21 -4.20 16.56 -2.72
CA GLY A 21 -4.08 16.39 -4.17
C GLY A 21 -4.73 15.13 -4.68
N LYS A 22 -4.68 14.95 -5.99
CA LYS A 22 -5.28 13.81 -6.69
C LYS A 22 -4.41 12.56 -6.54
N ALA A 23 -5.04 11.41 -6.72
CA ALA A 23 -4.38 10.11 -6.71
C ALA A 23 -3.54 9.89 -5.46
N SER A 24 -4.11 10.24 -4.31
CA SER A 24 -3.42 10.14 -3.02
C SER A 24 -3.31 8.70 -2.52
N GLY A 25 -2.40 8.47 -1.58
CA GLY A 25 -2.28 7.18 -0.89
C GLY A 25 -3.57 6.82 -0.16
N GLU A 26 -4.21 7.81 0.45
CA GLU A 26 -5.51 7.62 1.12
C GLU A 26 -6.57 7.14 0.14
N GLU A 27 -6.66 7.76 -1.02
CA GLU A 27 -7.63 7.38 -2.05
C GLU A 27 -7.37 5.97 -2.56
N PHE A 28 -6.12 5.66 -2.88
CA PHE A 28 -5.75 4.32 -3.35
C PHE A 28 -6.09 3.27 -2.29
N ARG A 29 -5.73 3.52 -1.03
CA ARG A 29 -6.02 2.59 0.07
C ARG A 29 -7.52 2.37 0.22
N ASP A 30 -8.29 3.45 0.36
CA ASP A 30 -9.71 3.35 0.74
C ASP A 30 -10.59 2.86 -0.41
N ASP A 31 -10.33 3.34 -1.63
CA ASP A 31 -11.22 3.07 -2.77
C ASP A 31 -10.83 1.82 -3.55
N ILE A 32 -9.56 1.45 -3.56
CA ILE A 32 -9.05 0.36 -4.38
C ILE A 32 -8.56 -0.81 -3.52
N LEU A 33 -7.62 -0.55 -2.63
CA LEU A 33 -6.89 -1.60 -1.93
C LEU A 33 -7.74 -2.31 -0.87
N VAL A 34 -8.40 -1.55 0.00
CA VAL A 34 -9.19 -2.13 1.09
C VAL A 34 -10.33 -3.02 0.56
N PRO A 35 -11.17 -2.55 -0.39
CA PRO A 35 -12.25 -3.40 -0.90
C PRO A 35 -11.74 -4.70 -1.54
N ALA A 36 -10.64 -4.62 -2.29
CA ALA A 36 -10.06 -5.80 -2.93
C ALA A 36 -9.46 -6.76 -1.92
N PHE A 37 -8.78 -6.23 -0.90
CA PHE A 37 -8.16 -7.04 0.14
C PHE A 37 -9.19 -7.73 1.02
N GLU A 38 -10.32 -7.08 1.28
CA GLU A 38 -11.43 -7.70 2.00
C GLU A 38 -11.99 -8.91 1.24
N LYS A 39 -12.04 -8.82 -0.08
CA LYS A 39 -12.56 -9.91 -0.93
C LYS A 39 -11.55 -11.01 -1.15
N ASP A 40 -10.27 -10.69 -1.21
CA ASP A 40 -9.21 -11.65 -1.54
C ASP A 40 -7.97 -11.34 -0.73
N LYS A 41 -7.75 -12.08 0.36
CA LYS A 41 -6.57 -11.90 1.22
C LYS A 41 -5.28 -12.31 0.51
N GLY A 42 -5.37 -13.05 -0.58
CA GLY A 42 -4.21 -13.45 -1.39
C GLY A 42 -3.95 -12.53 -2.57
N LEU A 43 -4.55 -11.33 -2.60
CA LEU A 43 -4.36 -10.43 -3.72
C LEU A 43 -2.88 -10.05 -3.89
N ILE A 44 -2.54 -9.68 -5.12
CA ILE A 44 -1.20 -9.22 -5.46
C ILE A 44 -1.29 -7.77 -5.90
N VAL A 45 -0.40 -6.92 -5.38
CA VAL A 45 -0.29 -5.53 -5.83
C VAL A 45 0.97 -5.42 -6.70
N ASP A 46 0.80 -4.90 -7.91
CA ASP A 46 1.90 -4.68 -8.85
C ASP A 46 2.20 -3.17 -8.87
N LEU A 47 3.43 -2.81 -8.51
CA LEU A 47 3.85 -1.41 -8.39
C LEU A 47 4.41 -0.82 -9.68
N ASP A 48 4.67 -1.64 -10.69
CA ASP A 48 5.36 -1.19 -11.90
C ASP A 48 4.45 -0.37 -12.82
N GLY A 49 5.09 0.38 -13.72
CA GLY A 49 4.36 1.13 -14.73
C GLY A 49 3.99 2.55 -14.32
N VAL A 50 4.44 2.99 -13.16
CA VAL A 50 4.27 4.38 -12.72
C VAL A 50 5.58 5.14 -12.92
N ARG A 51 5.51 6.47 -12.95
CA ARG A 51 6.70 7.30 -13.11
C ARG A 51 7.58 7.32 -11.87
N GLY A 52 7.00 7.15 -10.70
CA GLY A 52 7.70 7.09 -9.43
C GLY A 52 6.72 7.16 -8.28
N TYR A 53 7.22 6.86 -7.09
CA TYR A 53 6.41 6.92 -5.87
C TYR A 53 7.05 7.89 -4.87
N GLY A 54 6.23 8.80 -4.35
CA GLY A 54 6.63 9.55 -3.17
C GLY A 54 6.50 8.68 -1.92
N SER A 55 7.37 8.91 -0.93
CA SER A 55 7.32 8.17 0.32
C SER A 55 5.98 8.31 1.03
N SER A 56 5.38 9.50 0.95
CA SER A 56 4.07 9.75 1.57
C SER A 56 2.96 8.89 0.98
N PHE A 57 2.98 8.68 -0.34
CA PHE A 57 2.00 7.82 -0.99
C PHE A 57 2.14 6.38 -0.50
N LEU A 58 3.35 5.85 -0.55
CA LEU A 58 3.60 4.45 -0.16
C LEU A 58 3.28 4.20 1.31
N ASP A 59 3.67 5.13 2.18
CA ASP A 59 3.39 5.01 3.61
C ASP A 59 1.88 5.00 3.86
N GLU A 60 1.16 5.96 3.31
CA GLU A 60 -0.29 6.05 3.56
C GLU A 60 -1.05 4.88 2.96
N ALA A 61 -0.69 4.46 1.75
CA ALA A 61 -1.38 3.37 1.08
C ALA A 61 -1.21 2.03 1.82
N PHE A 62 -0.01 1.72 2.27
CA PHE A 62 0.31 0.40 2.82
C PHE A 62 0.43 0.38 4.35
N ALA A 63 1.21 1.25 4.96
CA ALA A 63 1.25 1.35 6.42
C ALA A 63 -0.07 1.88 6.96
N GLY A 64 -0.80 2.63 6.14
CA GLY A 64 -2.15 3.05 6.48
C GLY A 64 -3.09 1.89 6.75
N LEU A 65 -2.85 0.71 6.14
CA LEU A 65 -3.64 -0.50 6.43
C LEU A 65 -3.48 -0.93 7.89
N VAL A 66 -2.26 -0.81 8.41
CA VAL A 66 -1.98 -1.13 9.82
C VAL A 66 -2.72 -0.16 10.74
N ARG A 67 -2.64 1.14 10.43
CA ARG A 67 -3.29 2.19 11.22
C ARG A 67 -4.81 2.05 11.21
N LEU A 68 -5.36 1.58 10.09
CA LEU A 68 -6.80 1.41 9.91
C LEU A 68 -7.38 0.34 10.84
N GLY A 69 -6.61 -0.71 11.16
CA GLY A 69 -7.02 -1.73 12.12
C GLY A 69 -8.03 -2.74 11.62
N LYS A 70 -8.28 -2.82 10.31
CA LYS A 70 -9.24 -3.77 9.72
C LYS A 70 -8.66 -5.15 9.44
N PHE A 71 -7.34 -5.25 9.32
CA PHE A 71 -6.66 -6.49 8.93
C PHE A 71 -5.62 -6.86 9.97
N THR A 72 -5.31 -8.15 10.07
CA THR A 72 -4.25 -8.58 10.99
C THR A 72 -2.87 -8.23 10.43
N SER A 73 -1.89 -8.09 11.30
CA SER A 73 -0.50 -7.86 10.88
C SER A 73 -0.02 -8.98 9.97
N SER A 74 -0.41 -10.22 10.25
CA SER A 74 -0.04 -11.37 9.44
C SER A 74 -0.60 -11.26 8.01
N GLU A 75 -1.88 -10.88 7.89
CA GLU A 75 -2.51 -10.68 6.57
C GLU A 75 -1.79 -9.60 5.78
N ILE A 76 -1.49 -8.48 6.42
CA ILE A 76 -0.83 -7.35 5.77
C ILE A 76 0.59 -7.74 5.35
N LYS A 77 1.36 -8.37 6.23
CA LYS A 77 2.74 -8.77 5.93
C LYS A 77 2.80 -9.78 4.78
N THR A 78 1.86 -10.70 4.72
CA THR A 78 1.77 -11.66 3.61
C THR A 78 1.52 -10.94 2.29
N MET A 79 0.59 -10.00 2.27
CA MET A 79 0.30 -9.23 1.06
C MET A 79 1.51 -8.41 0.63
N ILE A 80 2.19 -7.75 1.58
CA ILE A 80 3.39 -6.95 1.28
C ILE A 80 4.52 -7.85 0.73
N ALA A 81 4.70 -9.04 1.29
CA ALA A 81 5.72 -9.98 0.80
C ALA A 81 5.46 -10.40 -0.64
N ASN A 82 4.21 -10.39 -1.07
CA ASN A 82 3.81 -10.78 -2.43
C ASN A 82 3.71 -9.60 -3.40
N ILE A 83 4.08 -8.40 -3.00
CA ILE A 83 4.13 -7.25 -3.89
C ILE A 83 5.04 -7.57 -5.08
N ARG A 84 4.55 -7.25 -6.27
CA ARG A 84 5.28 -7.49 -7.52
C ARG A 84 5.82 -6.17 -8.05
N THR A 85 7.14 -6.12 -8.26
CA THR A 85 7.80 -4.96 -8.85
C THR A 85 9.20 -5.32 -9.33
N THR A 86 9.66 -4.65 -10.38
CA THR A 86 11.04 -4.77 -10.84
C THR A 86 11.96 -3.81 -10.07
N ASN A 87 11.40 -2.91 -9.28
CA ASN A 87 12.16 -1.95 -8.48
C ASN A 87 12.19 -2.41 -7.01
N SER A 88 13.30 -3.04 -6.63
CA SER A 88 13.44 -3.59 -5.27
C SER A 88 13.41 -2.52 -4.18
N ASP A 89 13.79 -1.28 -4.50
CA ASP A 89 13.76 -0.19 -3.52
C ASP A 89 12.34 0.17 -3.12
N TRP A 90 11.39 0.16 -4.06
CA TRP A 90 9.99 0.43 -3.76
C TRP A 90 9.43 -0.61 -2.80
N LYS A 91 9.71 -1.89 -3.06
CA LYS A 91 9.25 -2.96 -2.18
C LYS A 91 9.87 -2.84 -0.79
N SER A 92 11.16 -2.58 -0.72
CA SER A 92 11.87 -2.39 0.56
C SER A 92 11.30 -1.21 1.35
N GLU A 93 10.96 -0.10 0.66
CA GLU A 93 10.33 1.03 1.33
C GLU A 93 9.00 0.64 1.96
N VAL A 94 8.15 -0.04 1.18
CA VAL A 94 6.84 -0.46 1.69
C VAL A 94 7.00 -1.39 2.88
N GLU A 95 7.90 -2.36 2.77
CA GLU A 95 8.18 -3.28 3.88
C GLU A 95 8.62 -2.54 5.14
N GLY A 96 9.49 -1.56 4.98
CA GLY A 96 9.99 -0.76 6.10
C GLY A 96 8.89 0.05 6.77
N TYR A 97 8.05 0.72 6.00
CA TYR A 97 6.95 1.53 6.55
C TYR A 97 5.95 0.66 7.29
N VAL A 98 5.60 -0.49 6.73
CA VAL A 98 4.66 -1.41 7.36
C VAL A 98 5.23 -2.00 8.65
N ASP A 99 6.49 -2.45 8.62
CA ASP A 99 7.14 -3.01 9.80
C ASP A 99 7.26 -1.97 10.92
N ASP A 100 7.63 -0.74 10.59
CA ASP A 100 7.74 0.34 11.57
C ASP A 100 6.39 0.64 12.22
N GLU A 101 5.32 0.65 11.43
CA GLU A 101 3.98 0.93 11.96
C GLU A 101 3.48 -0.19 12.86
N ILE A 102 3.74 -1.45 12.48
CA ILE A 102 3.38 -2.60 13.31
C ILE A 102 4.11 -2.52 14.65
N LYS A 103 5.40 -2.18 14.64
CA LYS A 103 6.20 -2.04 15.87
C LYS A 103 5.66 -0.93 16.76
N LYS A 104 5.24 0.19 16.19
CA LYS A 104 4.66 1.29 16.96
C LYS A 104 3.41 0.83 17.71
N GLN A 105 2.56 0.05 17.05
CA GLN A 105 1.30 -0.38 17.65
C GLN A 105 1.51 -1.45 18.72
N VAL A 106 2.49 -2.32 18.56
CA VAL A 106 2.78 -3.38 19.51
C VAL A 106 3.65 -2.88 20.66
N GLY A 107 4.55 -1.94 20.40
CA GLY A 107 5.53 -1.44 21.35
C GLY A 107 5.00 -0.45 22.39
N ASN A 108 3.74 -0.10 22.31
CA ASN A 108 3.16 0.90 23.24
C ASN A 108 2.33 0.23 24.33
#